data_c22c7d56b550bdad10d59f095ec3998b
#
_entry.id   c22c7d56b550bdad10d59f095ec3998b
#
_cell.length_a   1.000
_cell.length_b   1.000
_cell.length_c   1.000
_cell.angle_alpha   90.00
_cell.angle_beta   90.00
_cell.angle_gamma   90.00
#
_symmetry.space_group_name_H-M   'P 1'
#
loop_
_entity.id
_entity.type
_entity.pdbx_description
1 polymer ?
#
loop_
_entity_poly.entity_id
_entity_poly.type
_entity_poly.pdbx_seq_one_letter_code
_entity_poly.pdbx_strand_id
1 'polypeptide(L)'
;MLRTLILASTITLAFGSSANAQAVGGPEKGRPVQGDPGISTMVVMDRPDFRVLRDWAEPGAVRRMHNHADASYHVFTLVTGQLTLTVDGQQPVDVKAGDVLELKGGAMHTFKNTGTVTATIVEVFGKAPKP
;
A
#
# COMPACT_ATOMS: atom_id res chain seq x y z
N MET A 1 -60.57 -31.38 -29.16
CA MET A 1 -59.90 -30.79 -27.97
C MET A 1 -58.40 -30.76 -28.25
N LEU A 2 -57.88 -29.59 -28.61
CA LEU A 2 -56.44 -29.40 -28.94
C LEU A 2 -55.73 -28.92 -27.68
N ARG A 3 -54.80 -29.72 -27.12
CA ARG A 3 -53.97 -29.33 -25.97
C ARG A 3 -52.69 -28.66 -26.48
N THR A 4 -52.61 -27.36 -26.27
CA THR A 4 -51.42 -26.57 -26.55
C THR A 4 -50.36 -26.81 -25.50
N LEU A 5 -49.22 -27.37 -25.88
CA LEU A 5 -48.05 -27.55 -25.00
C LEU A 5 -47.28 -26.22 -25.01
N ILE A 6 -47.21 -25.54 -23.87
CA ILE A 6 -46.36 -24.37 -23.68
C ILE A 6 -44.98 -24.87 -23.25
N LEU A 7 -43.98 -24.72 -24.10
CA LEU A 7 -42.58 -24.98 -23.76
C LEU A 7 -42.04 -23.76 -23.04
N ALA A 8 -41.77 -23.89 -21.74
CA ALA A 8 -41.10 -22.85 -20.98
C ALA A 8 -39.58 -22.98 -21.17
N SER A 9 -39.01 -22.06 -21.94
CA SER A 9 -37.55 -21.94 -22.07
C SER A 9 -36.98 -21.24 -20.83
N THR A 10 -36.28 -21.97 -19.99
CA THR A 10 -35.49 -21.40 -18.88
C THR A 10 -34.21 -20.80 -19.45
N ILE A 11 -34.12 -19.47 -19.43
CA ILE A 11 -32.89 -18.74 -19.72
C ILE A 11 -32.01 -18.81 -18.45
N THR A 12 -30.98 -19.60 -18.48
CA THR A 12 -29.95 -19.63 -17.43
C THR A 12 -29.02 -18.43 -17.66
N LEU A 13 -29.20 -17.34 -16.91
CA LEU A 13 -28.25 -16.26 -16.84
C LEU A 13 -26.99 -16.76 -16.12
N ALA A 14 -25.92 -17.00 -16.88
CA ALA A 14 -24.60 -17.20 -16.33
C ALA A 14 -24.09 -15.84 -15.79
N PHE A 15 -24.16 -15.67 -14.46
CA PHE A 15 -23.46 -14.57 -13.81
C PHE A 15 -21.96 -14.84 -13.94
N GLY A 16 -21.31 -14.13 -14.84
CA GLY A 16 -19.85 -14.08 -14.90
C GLY A 16 -19.32 -13.68 -13.52
N SER A 17 -18.36 -14.44 -12.99
CA SER A 17 -17.65 -14.10 -11.75
C SER A 17 -16.98 -12.75 -11.94
N SER A 18 -17.60 -11.69 -11.40
CA SER A 18 -16.94 -10.39 -11.25
C SER A 18 -15.70 -10.61 -10.37
N ALA A 19 -14.54 -10.17 -10.85
CA ALA A 19 -13.34 -10.14 -10.05
C ALA A 19 -13.64 -9.30 -8.79
N ASN A 20 -13.81 -9.97 -7.66
CA ASN A 20 -14.06 -9.29 -6.40
C ASN A 20 -12.79 -8.57 -5.97
N ALA A 21 -12.84 -7.23 -5.91
CA ALA A 21 -11.83 -6.46 -5.22
C ALA A 21 -11.81 -6.87 -3.75
N GLN A 22 -10.67 -7.37 -3.27
CA GLN A 22 -10.51 -7.71 -1.86
C GLN A 22 -9.86 -6.56 -1.13
N ALA A 23 -10.44 -6.18 0.01
CA ALA A 23 -9.79 -5.24 0.92
C ALA A 23 -8.54 -5.88 1.53
N VAL A 24 -7.45 -5.12 1.53
CA VAL A 24 -6.25 -5.47 2.28
C VAL A 24 -6.52 -5.21 3.77
N GLY A 25 -6.15 -6.14 4.65
CA GLY A 25 -6.37 -6.05 6.09
C GLY A 25 -5.75 -4.81 6.74
N GLY A 26 -6.06 -4.59 8.01
CA GLY A 26 -5.53 -3.51 8.83
C GLY A 26 -4.16 -3.82 9.46
N PRO A 27 -3.72 -3.01 10.45
CA PRO A 27 -2.41 -3.13 11.10
C PRO A 27 -2.11 -4.51 11.68
N GLU A 28 -3.14 -5.24 12.07
CA GLU A 28 -3.06 -6.61 12.60
C GLU A 28 -2.51 -7.63 11.61
N LYS A 29 -2.49 -7.29 10.32
CA LYS A 29 -1.91 -8.11 9.24
C LYS A 29 -0.46 -7.74 8.94
N GLY A 30 0.01 -6.61 9.45
CA GLY A 30 1.39 -6.18 9.30
C GLY A 30 2.36 -7.04 10.10
N ARG A 31 3.54 -7.24 9.58
CA ARG A 31 4.68 -7.81 10.33
C ARG A 31 5.45 -6.67 10.98
N PRO A 32 5.76 -6.74 12.28
CA PRO A 32 6.60 -5.75 12.93
C PRO A 32 7.94 -5.58 12.20
N VAL A 33 8.35 -4.34 12.00
CA VAL A 33 9.68 -4.05 11.46
C VAL A 33 10.71 -4.16 12.59
N GLN A 34 11.63 -5.07 12.44
CA GLN A 34 12.65 -5.32 13.48
C GLN A 34 13.49 -4.07 13.76
N GLY A 35 13.52 -3.66 15.01
CA GLY A 35 14.27 -2.49 15.47
C GLY A 35 13.56 -1.15 15.28
N ASP A 36 12.32 -1.14 14.78
CA ASP A 36 11.49 0.05 14.63
C ASP A 36 10.16 -0.16 15.40
N PRO A 37 10.16 0.03 16.72
CA PRO A 37 8.96 -0.18 17.54
C PRO A 37 7.77 0.64 17.03
N GLY A 38 6.59 0.03 16.97
CA GLY A 38 5.37 0.68 16.47
C GLY A 38 5.28 0.81 14.96
N ILE A 39 6.24 0.27 14.20
CA ILE A 39 6.18 0.16 12.75
C ILE A 39 5.87 -1.28 12.35
N SER A 40 4.90 -1.45 11.46
CA SER A 40 4.61 -2.72 10.83
C SER A 40 4.41 -2.56 9.32
N THR A 41 4.71 -3.62 8.57
CA THR A 41 4.67 -3.62 7.10
C THR A 41 4.01 -4.87 6.56
N MET A 42 3.37 -4.76 5.42
CA MET A 42 2.80 -5.87 4.67
C MET A 42 3.07 -5.71 3.18
N VAL A 43 3.54 -6.78 2.54
CA VAL A 43 3.60 -6.84 1.08
C VAL A 43 2.19 -7.08 0.55
N VAL A 44 1.62 -6.06 -0.10
CA VAL A 44 0.31 -6.15 -0.76
C VAL A 44 0.43 -6.85 -2.10
N MET A 45 1.48 -6.50 -2.84
CA MET A 45 1.74 -7.05 -4.16
C MET A 45 3.25 -7.03 -4.45
N ASP A 46 3.75 -8.11 -5.05
CA ASP A 46 5.12 -8.19 -5.54
C ASP A 46 5.11 -8.74 -6.96
N ARG A 47 5.53 -7.94 -7.92
CA ARG A 47 5.58 -8.24 -9.35
C ARG A 47 7.01 -8.07 -9.87
N PRO A 48 7.31 -8.59 -11.06
CA PRO A 48 8.64 -8.43 -11.64
C PRO A 48 9.07 -6.97 -11.82
N ASP A 49 8.14 -6.07 -12.11
CA ASP A 49 8.36 -4.67 -12.48
C ASP A 49 8.02 -3.68 -11.35
N PHE A 50 7.25 -4.08 -10.32
CA PHE A 50 6.94 -3.23 -9.18
C PHE A 50 6.60 -4.03 -7.91
N ARG A 51 6.61 -3.33 -6.77
CA ARG A 51 6.15 -3.84 -5.47
C ARG A 51 5.26 -2.79 -4.81
N VAL A 52 4.21 -3.25 -4.13
CA VAL A 52 3.36 -2.42 -3.29
C VAL A 52 3.47 -2.90 -1.85
N LEU A 53 3.82 -1.99 -0.95
CA LEU A 53 3.77 -2.19 0.49
C LEU A 53 2.62 -1.39 1.10
N ARG A 54 2.15 -1.85 2.23
CA ARG A 54 1.31 -1.10 3.14
C ARG A 54 1.94 -1.12 4.51
N ASP A 55 2.21 0.06 5.02
CA ASP A 55 2.86 0.24 6.30
C ASP A 55 1.94 0.94 7.28
N TRP A 56 2.17 0.69 8.54
CA TRP A 56 1.49 1.36 9.65
C TRP A 56 2.54 1.85 10.64
N ALA A 57 2.30 3.05 11.16
CA ALA A 57 3.12 3.66 12.18
C ALA A 57 2.21 4.09 13.35
N GLU A 58 2.45 3.54 14.53
CA GLU A 58 1.78 3.99 15.75
C GLU A 58 2.16 5.45 16.10
N PRO A 59 1.36 6.18 16.88
CA PRO A 59 1.71 7.52 17.30
C PRO A 59 3.12 7.58 17.94
N GLY A 60 3.95 8.48 17.43
CA GLY A 60 5.34 8.65 17.88
C GLY A 60 6.35 7.65 17.29
N ALA A 61 5.89 6.60 16.61
CA ALA A 61 6.79 5.62 16.00
C ALA A 61 7.66 6.24 14.92
N VAL A 62 8.91 5.75 14.84
CA VAL A 62 9.91 6.20 13.88
C VAL A 62 10.36 5.03 13.03
N ARG A 63 10.27 5.15 11.72
CA ARG A 63 10.93 4.27 10.78
C ARG A 63 12.36 4.76 10.61
N ARG A 64 13.35 3.99 11.02
CA ARG A 64 14.77 4.38 10.90
C ARG A 64 15.14 4.72 9.46
N MET A 65 16.20 5.50 9.32
CA MET A 65 16.78 5.81 8.02
C MET A 65 17.08 4.52 7.25
N HIS A 66 16.51 4.37 6.07
CA HIS A 66 16.64 3.19 5.22
C HIS A 66 16.46 3.58 3.76
N ASN A 67 16.70 2.64 2.86
CA ASN A 67 16.42 2.80 1.44
C ASN A 67 15.87 1.49 0.85
N HIS A 68 15.41 1.59 -0.38
CA HIS A 68 15.00 0.47 -1.23
C HIS A 68 15.93 0.44 -2.44
N ALA A 69 17.08 -0.24 -2.28
CA ALA A 69 18.18 -0.20 -3.25
C ALA A 69 17.81 -0.78 -4.63
N ASP A 70 16.80 -1.66 -4.68
CA ASP A 70 16.27 -2.26 -5.91
C ASP A 70 15.18 -1.40 -6.60
N ALA A 71 14.81 -0.26 -6.01
CA ALA A 71 13.78 0.62 -6.56
C ALA A 71 14.38 1.59 -7.59
N SER A 72 13.76 1.67 -8.76
CA SER A 72 14.04 2.71 -9.77
C SER A 72 13.30 4.02 -9.49
N TYR A 73 12.12 3.93 -8.86
CA TYR A 73 11.36 5.05 -8.32
C TYR A 73 10.58 4.58 -7.08
N HIS A 74 10.14 5.53 -6.28
CA HIS A 74 9.39 5.27 -5.07
C HIS A 74 8.26 6.30 -4.93
N VAL A 75 7.00 5.83 -4.93
CA VAL A 75 5.84 6.66 -4.62
C VAL A 75 5.41 6.35 -3.18
N PHE A 76 5.34 7.41 -2.37
CA PHE A 76 4.95 7.37 -0.96
C PHE A 76 3.61 8.08 -0.81
N THR A 77 2.59 7.40 -0.33
CA THR A 77 1.24 7.94 -0.15
C THR A 77 0.81 7.79 1.30
N LEU A 78 0.49 8.89 1.97
CA LEU A 78 -0.12 8.85 3.29
C LEU A 78 -1.64 8.74 3.15
N VAL A 79 -2.20 7.62 3.60
CA VAL A 79 -3.64 7.34 3.52
C VAL A 79 -4.38 7.91 4.72
N THR A 80 -3.83 7.72 5.93
CA THR A 80 -4.41 8.23 7.18
C THR A 80 -3.31 8.72 8.12
N GLY A 81 -3.64 9.63 9.01
CA GLY A 81 -2.73 10.16 10.02
C GLY A 81 -1.91 11.36 9.55
N GLN A 82 -0.76 11.55 10.17
CA GLN A 82 0.18 12.63 9.91
C GLN A 82 1.60 12.16 10.16
N LEU A 83 2.52 12.49 9.27
CA LEU A 83 3.93 12.13 9.37
C LEU A 83 4.81 13.36 9.16
N THR A 84 6.05 13.29 9.67
CA THR A 84 7.18 14.06 9.14
C THR A 84 8.09 13.10 8.39
N LEU A 85 8.32 13.34 7.10
CA LEU A 85 9.21 12.58 6.23
C LEU A 85 10.51 13.35 6.03
N THR A 86 11.64 12.67 6.14
CA THR A 86 12.96 13.25 5.85
C THR A 86 13.67 12.38 4.81
N VAL A 87 14.06 12.96 3.71
CA VAL A 87 14.96 12.37 2.72
C VAL A 87 16.37 12.88 2.98
N ASP A 88 17.35 12.00 2.95
CA ASP A 88 18.75 12.36 3.22
C ASP A 88 19.21 13.55 2.37
N GLY A 89 19.84 14.52 3.01
CA GLY A 89 20.29 15.76 2.38
C GLY A 89 19.18 16.79 2.11
N GLN A 90 17.93 16.55 2.53
CA GLN A 90 16.79 17.46 2.35
C GLN A 90 16.20 17.90 3.68
N GLN A 91 15.46 19.02 3.65
CA GLN A 91 14.69 19.46 4.82
C GLN A 91 13.51 18.50 5.06
N PRO A 92 13.16 18.24 6.33
CA PRO A 92 11.96 17.46 6.66
C PRO A 92 10.69 18.09 6.08
N VAL A 93 9.77 17.24 5.67
CA VAL A 93 8.47 17.63 5.11
C VAL A 93 7.36 17.04 5.95
N ASP A 94 6.40 17.87 6.35
CA ASP A 94 5.17 17.41 6.98
C ASP A 94 4.22 16.84 5.91
N VAL A 95 3.78 15.60 6.13
CA VAL A 95 2.93 14.83 5.21
C VAL A 95 1.57 14.62 5.86
N LYS A 96 0.51 14.94 5.15
CA LYS A 96 -0.88 14.82 5.59
C LYS A 96 -1.60 13.72 4.80
N ALA A 97 -2.67 13.19 5.38
CA ALA A 97 -3.52 12.23 4.70
C ALA A 97 -3.99 12.74 3.33
N GLY A 98 -3.79 11.95 2.29
CA GLY A 98 -4.04 12.28 0.89
C GLY A 98 -2.82 12.78 0.12
N ASP A 99 -1.73 13.14 0.79
CA ASP A 99 -0.50 13.55 0.10
C ASP A 99 0.17 12.35 -0.58
N VAL A 100 0.66 12.60 -1.80
CA VAL A 100 1.43 11.68 -2.61
C VAL A 100 2.77 12.32 -2.93
N LEU A 101 3.85 11.65 -2.58
CA LEU A 101 5.21 12.14 -2.79
C LEU A 101 5.96 11.15 -3.69
N GLU A 102 6.78 11.68 -4.58
CA GLU A 102 7.74 10.91 -5.34
C GLU A 102 9.13 11.06 -4.72
N LEU A 103 9.75 9.94 -4.38
CA LEU A 103 11.14 9.87 -3.95
C LEU A 103 11.97 9.24 -5.07
N LYS A 104 13.17 9.75 -5.23
CA LYS A 104 14.13 9.12 -6.15
C LYS A 104 14.36 7.66 -5.72
N GLY A 105 14.45 6.75 -6.68
CA GLY A 105 14.79 5.36 -6.43
C GLY A 105 16.09 5.23 -5.64
N GLY A 106 16.07 4.38 -4.60
CA GLY A 106 17.20 4.17 -3.71
C GLY A 106 17.52 5.31 -2.74
N ALA A 107 16.72 6.40 -2.69
CA ALA A 107 16.94 7.50 -1.75
C ALA A 107 16.81 7.02 -0.30
N MET A 108 17.79 7.40 0.53
CA MET A 108 17.74 7.20 1.99
C MET A 108 16.66 8.09 2.59
N HIS A 109 15.78 7.53 3.38
CA HIS A 109 14.69 8.28 4.00
C HIS A 109 14.25 7.68 5.34
N THR A 110 13.58 8.48 6.13
CA THR A 110 12.99 8.15 7.42
C THR A 110 11.66 8.86 7.57
N PHE A 111 10.76 8.32 8.36
CA PHE A 111 9.56 9.04 8.76
C PHE A 111 9.23 8.83 10.22
N LYS A 112 8.52 9.78 10.79
CA LYS A 112 7.99 9.74 12.16
C LYS A 112 6.50 10.04 12.13
N ASN A 113 5.70 9.24 12.81
CA ASN A 113 4.31 9.59 13.06
C ASN A 113 4.25 10.73 14.09
N THR A 114 3.88 11.92 13.64
CA THR A 114 3.73 13.12 14.45
C THR A 114 2.28 13.40 14.86
N GLY A 115 1.36 12.55 14.41
CA GLY A 115 -0.05 12.59 14.75
C GLY A 115 -0.39 11.79 16.01
N THR A 116 -1.70 11.73 16.29
CA THR A 116 -2.27 11.06 17.48
C THR A 116 -2.96 9.75 17.17
N VAL A 117 -3.04 9.35 15.89
CA VAL A 117 -3.62 8.09 15.42
C VAL A 117 -2.58 7.29 14.66
N THR A 118 -2.79 6.00 14.52
CA THR A 118 -1.94 5.16 13.66
C THR A 118 -2.00 5.67 12.22
N ALA A 119 -0.85 6.02 11.69
CA ALA A 119 -0.71 6.40 10.29
C ALA A 119 -0.71 5.16 9.39
N THR A 120 -1.37 5.26 8.25
CA THR A 120 -1.37 4.22 7.20
C THR A 120 -0.72 4.79 5.96
N ILE A 121 0.30 4.10 5.48
CA ILE A 121 1.08 4.47 4.31
C ILE A 121 0.90 3.40 3.23
N VAL A 122 0.86 3.82 1.97
CA VAL A 122 1.01 2.94 0.82
C VAL A 122 2.23 3.37 0.04
N GLU A 123 3.14 2.43 -0.18
CA GLU A 123 4.37 2.65 -0.93
C GLU A 123 4.37 1.81 -2.20
N VAL A 124 4.71 2.42 -3.32
CA VAL A 124 4.88 1.74 -4.60
C VAL A 124 6.32 1.92 -5.07
N PHE A 125 6.99 0.81 -5.29
CA PHE A 125 8.37 0.77 -5.78
C PHE A 125 8.39 0.21 -7.20
N GLY A 126 8.88 1.00 -8.16
CA GLY A 126 9.27 0.46 -9.46
C GLY A 126 10.57 -0.30 -9.32
N LYS A 127 10.65 -1.48 -9.90
CA LYS A 127 11.88 -2.28 -9.92
C LYS A 127 12.67 -1.99 -11.19
N ALA A 128 13.98 -1.90 -11.06
CA ALA A 128 14.84 -1.82 -12.24
C ALA A 128 14.73 -3.12 -13.05
N PRO A 129 14.74 -3.07 -14.39
CA PRO A 129 14.85 -4.27 -15.19
C PRO A 129 16.05 -5.11 -14.74
N LYS A 130 15.83 -6.39 -14.54
CA LYS A 130 16.97 -7.29 -14.30
C LYS A 130 17.72 -7.46 -15.62
N PRO A 131 19.07 -7.38 -15.60
CA PRO A 131 19.89 -7.62 -16.79
C PRO A 131 19.72 -9.05 -17.33
#